data_c5cab062d67899c877b89ac075b783d9
#
_entry.id   c5cab062d67899c877b89ac075b783d9
#
_cell.length_a   1.000
_cell.length_b   1.000
_cell.length_c   1.000
_cell.angle_alpha   90.00
_cell.angle_beta   90.00
_cell.angle_gamma   90.00
#
_symmetry.space_group_name_H-M   'P 1'
#
loop_
_entity.id
_entity.type
_entity.pdbx_description
1 polymer ?
#
loop_
_entity_poly.entity_id
_entity_poly.type
_entity_poly.pdbx_seq_one_letter_code
_entity_poly.pdbx_strand_id
1 'polypeptide(L)'
;RSSDLTAEISRGANLSGAGGITVDASSDSDTETEAKAGAEGGIAIDAAVAVTTLNQSTRAIIAEGGTLTTLGNVAVSSSSTGSHQATASGETKSGNVGIGAAVAVIVSNSSVSDQGDRVDVDNPVALSLVDRDLTTGGDLTVTALADRRYRAIGTASAKGAKADADQKG
;
A
#
# COMPACT_ATOMS: atom_id res chain seq x y z
N ARG A 1 -4.44 0.96 8.32
CA ARG A 1 -5.36 1.90 7.65
C ARG A 1 -6.01 1.22 6.46
N SER A 2 -7.28 1.48 6.22
CA SER A 2 -8.01 1.07 5.01
C SER A 2 -8.44 2.33 4.26
N SER A 3 -8.28 2.33 2.95
CA SER A 3 -8.73 3.40 2.06
C SER A 3 -9.15 2.79 0.74
N ASP A 4 -10.46 2.87 0.45
CA ASP A 4 -11.03 2.40 -0.80
C ASP A 4 -11.59 3.60 -1.57
N LEU A 5 -11.14 3.76 -2.81
CA LEU A 5 -11.61 4.77 -3.74
C LEU A 5 -12.18 4.10 -4.98
N THR A 6 -13.41 4.42 -5.32
CA THR A 6 -14.06 3.89 -6.53
C THR A 6 -14.69 5.01 -7.34
N ALA A 7 -14.35 5.07 -8.62
CA ALA A 7 -15.08 5.81 -9.64
C ALA A 7 -15.81 4.79 -10.54
N GLU A 8 -17.13 4.94 -10.68
CA GLU A 8 -17.94 3.91 -11.34
C GLU A 8 -19.05 4.48 -12.21
N ILE A 9 -19.21 3.92 -13.41
CA ILE A 9 -20.48 3.92 -14.11
C ILE A 9 -21.24 2.69 -13.67
N SER A 10 -22.33 2.91 -12.93
CA SER A 10 -23.04 1.85 -12.21
C SER A 10 -23.70 0.83 -13.14
N ARG A 11 -23.96 -0.35 -12.59
CA ARG A 11 -24.69 -1.42 -13.24
C ARG A 11 -26.02 -0.93 -13.81
N GLY A 12 -26.33 -1.32 -15.04
CA GLY A 12 -27.59 -0.99 -15.72
C GLY A 12 -27.68 0.44 -16.23
N ALA A 13 -26.70 1.30 -16.01
CA ALA A 13 -26.71 2.65 -16.55
C ALA A 13 -26.68 2.63 -18.09
N ASN A 14 -27.57 3.37 -18.71
CA ASN A 14 -27.61 3.59 -20.15
C ASN A 14 -27.07 4.98 -20.46
N LEU A 15 -26.10 5.06 -21.35
CA LEU A 15 -25.53 6.31 -21.80
C LEU A 15 -25.38 6.27 -23.32
N SER A 16 -25.95 7.25 -24.01
CA SER A 16 -25.87 7.32 -25.47
C SER A 16 -25.63 8.75 -25.93
N GLY A 17 -24.88 8.91 -27.02
CA GLY A 17 -24.61 10.20 -27.66
C GLY A 17 -23.61 11.08 -26.93
N ALA A 18 -22.89 10.57 -25.96
CA ALA A 18 -21.79 11.30 -25.31
C ALA A 18 -20.65 11.58 -26.30
N GLY A 19 -20.03 12.74 -26.20
CA GLY A 19 -18.84 13.09 -26.99
C GLY A 19 -17.62 12.24 -26.62
N GLY A 20 -17.49 11.88 -25.35
CA GLY A 20 -16.49 10.98 -24.80
C GLY A 20 -16.81 10.65 -23.35
N ILE A 21 -16.17 9.65 -22.79
CA ILE A 21 -16.35 9.22 -21.40
C ILE A 21 -14.99 9.07 -20.74
N THR A 22 -14.87 9.61 -19.54
CA THR A 22 -13.71 9.41 -18.68
C THR A 22 -14.16 8.93 -17.31
N VAL A 23 -13.63 7.79 -16.87
CA VAL A 23 -13.79 7.28 -15.51
C VAL A 23 -12.40 7.19 -14.91
N ASP A 24 -12.12 8.05 -13.93
CA ASP A 24 -10.80 8.16 -13.32
C ASP A 24 -10.88 8.05 -11.81
N ALA A 25 -10.02 7.21 -11.23
CA ALA A 25 -9.81 7.08 -9.81
C ALA A 25 -8.33 7.21 -9.48
N SER A 26 -7.97 8.21 -8.69
CA SER A 26 -6.58 8.44 -8.30
C SER A 26 -6.44 8.54 -6.79
N SER A 27 -5.57 7.75 -6.20
CA SER A 27 -5.24 7.84 -4.79
C SER A 27 -3.73 8.01 -4.59
N ASP A 28 -3.38 8.90 -3.66
CA ASP A 28 -2.03 9.06 -3.14
C ASP A 28 -2.05 8.90 -1.63
N SER A 29 -1.20 8.04 -1.09
CA SER A 29 -1.25 7.69 0.32
C SER A 29 0.14 7.43 0.89
N ASP A 30 0.56 8.33 1.76
CA ASP A 30 1.79 8.17 2.52
C ASP A 30 1.50 7.72 3.95
N THR A 31 2.29 6.80 4.45
CA THR A 31 2.18 6.30 5.82
C THR A 31 3.56 6.19 6.43
N GLU A 32 3.72 6.81 7.59
CA GLU A 32 4.89 6.66 8.43
C GLU A 32 4.48 6.10 9.80
N THR A 33 5.16 5.05 10.22
CA THR A 33 4.99 4.44 11.54
C THR A 33 6.35 4.37 12.19
N GLU A 34 6.49 5.03 13.34
CA GLU A 34 7.72 5.05 14.09
C GLU A 34 7.49 4.47 15.50
N ALA A 35 8.37 3.58 15.90
CA ALA A 35 8.48 3.10 17.28
C ALA A 35 9.89 3.31 17.81
N LYS A 36 9.98 4.03 18.92
CA LYS A 36 11.24 4.27 19.62
C LYS A 36 11.14 3.74 21.04
N ALA A 37 12.15 3.03 21.45
CA ALA A 37 12.32 2.63 22.82
C ALA A 37 13.74 2.94 23.26
N GLY A 38 13.93 3.20 24.56
CA GLY A 38 15.23 3.53 25.13
C GLY A 38 15.28 3.10 26.59
N ALA A 39 16.38 2.46 26.98
CA ALA A 39 16.65 2.10 28.36
C ALA A 39 18.02 2.56 28.78
N GLU A 40 18.12 3.04 30.04
CA GLU A 40 19.36 3.52 30.65
C GLU A 40 19.58 2.83 32.00
N GLY A 41 20.85 2.60 32.39
CA GLY A 41 21.17 2.03 33.67
C GLY A 41 22.36 1.06 33.64
N GLY A 42 22.57 0.36 34.74
CA GLY A 42 23.63 -0.65 34.84
C GLY A 42 23.37 -1.86 33.94
N ILE A 43 22.12 -2.32 33.90
CA ILE A 43 21.60 -3.30 32.96
C ILE A 43 20.39 -2.67 32.27
N ALA A 44 20.43 -2.56 30.98
CA ALA A 44 19.37 -1.93 30.19
C ALA A 44 18.89 -2.91 29.10
N ILE A 45 17.58 -3.18 29.06
CA ILE A 45 16.93 -4.01 28.04
C ILE A 45 15.83 -3.19 27.40
N ASP A 46 15.79 -3.19 26.08
CA ASP A 46 14.90 -2.37 25.30
C ASP A 46 14.37 -3.10 24.07
N ALA A 47 13.10 -2.85 23.71
CA ALA A 47 12.50 -3.41 22.51
C ALA A 47 11.56 -2.40 21.85
N ALA A 48 11.71 -2.20 20.56
CA ALA A 48 10.83 -1.38 19.73
C ALA A 48 10.18 -2.23 18.63
N VAL A 49 8.86 -2.10 18.46
CA VAL A 49 8.11 -2.79 17.40
C VAL A 49 7.25 -1.78 16.65
N ALA A 50 7.48 -1.64 15.35
CA ALA A 50 6.67 -0.83 14.44
C ALA A 50 5.96 -1.75 13.44
N VAL A 51 4.62 -1.73 13.43
CA VAL A 51 3.82 -2.52 12.49
C VAL A 51 2.90 -1.60 11.70
N THR A 52 3.00 -1.65 10.39
CA THR A 52 2.09 -0.95 9.47
C THR A 52 1.30 -1.97 8.69
N THR A 53 -0.02 -1.92 8.80
CA THR A 53 -0.95 -2.71 7.97
C THR A 53 -1.64 -1.79 6.99
N LEU A 54 -1.59 -2.15 5.72
CA LEU A 54 -2.16 -1.39 4.62
C LEU A 54 -3.19 -2.25 3.89
N ASN A 55 -4.39 -1.68 3.74
CA ASN A 55 -5.48 -2.24 2.97
C ASN A 55 -6.06 -1.10 2.13
N GLN A 56 -5.67 -1.01 0.87
CA GLN A 56 -6.00 0.11 0.01
C GLN A 56 -6.36 -0.39 -1.38
N SER A 57 -7.47 0.13 -1.92
CA SER A 57 -7.96 -0.21 -3.23
C SER A 57 -8.37 1.05 -3.99
N THR A 58 -7.96 1.15 -5.25
CA THR A 58 -8.33 2.23 -6.16
C THR A 58 -8.94 1.62 -7.40
N ARG A 59 -10.20 1.94 -7.69
CA ARG A 59 -10.97 1.29 -8.76
C ARG A 59 -11.61 2.30 -9.69
N ALA A 60 -11.45 2.10 -10.99
CA ALA A 60 -12.20 2.78 -12.04
C ALA A 60 -12.96 1.73 -12.84
N ILE A 61 -14.28 1.77 -12.81
CA ILE A 61 -15.12 0.67 -13.30
C ILE A 61 -16.24 1.20 -14.20
N ILE A 62 -16.41 0.57 -15.35
CA ILE A 62 -17.66 0.60 -16.09
C ILE A 62 -18.33 -0.75 -15.86
N ALA A 63 -19.35 -0.77 -14.96
CA ALA A 63 -19.98 -1.99 -14.51
C ALA A 63 -20.94 -2.58 -15.58
N GLU A 64 -21.30 -3.84 -15.41
CA GLU A 64 -22.11 -4.63 -16.34
C GLU A 64 -23.48 -4.06 -16.64
N GLY A 65 -24.04 -4.46 -17.78
CA GLY A 65 -25.43 -4.16 -18.22
C GLY A 65 -25.60 -2.76 -18.76
N GLY A 66 -26.75 -2.55 -19.40
CA GLY A 66 -27.07 -1.30 -20.09
C GLY A 66 -26.30 -1.10 -21.39
N THR A 67 -26.69 -0.07 -22.15
CA THR A 67 -26.03 0.30 -23.39
C THR A 67 -25.10 1.48 -23.15
N LEU A 68 -23.86 1.36 -23.63
CA LEU A 68 -22.89 2.44 -23.60
C LEU A 68 -22.43 2.74 -25.04
N THR A 69 -22.90 3.86 -25.58
CA THR A 69 -22.56 4.31 -26.93
C THR A 69 -22.01 5.72 -26.87
N THR A 70 -20.82 5.95 -27.38
CA THR A 70 -20.19 7.25 -27.44
C THR A 70 -19.71 7.58 -28.86
N LEU A 71 -19.62 8.87 -29.19
CA LEU A 71 -19.08 9.34 -30.45
C LEU A 71 -17.56 9.60 -30.38
N GLY A 72 -17.02 9.69 -29.18
CA GLY A 72 -15.59 9.97 -28.93
C GLY A 72 -14.93 8.89 -28.14
N ASN A 73 -13.80 9.22 -27.53
CA ASN A 73 -12.95 8.28 -26.81
C ASN A 73 -13.56 7.87 -25.45
N VAL A 74 -13.23 6.67 -25.02
CA VAL A 74 -13.50 6.18 -23.67
C VAL A 74 -12.18 5.92 -22.96
N ALA A 75 -12.01 6.54 -21.79
CA ALA A 75 -10.86 6.34 -20.93
C ALA A 75 -11.32 5.84 -19.56
N VAL A 76 -10.74 4.73 -19.10
CA VAL A 76 -10.95 4.17 -17.76
C VAL A 76 -9.58 4.05 -17.12
N SER A 77 -9.31 4.84 -16.08
CA SER A 77 -7.99 4.88 -15.46
C SER A 77 -8.06 4.79 -13.94
N SER A 78 -7.20 3.98 -13.37
CA SER A 78 -6.97 3.95 -11.93
C SER A 78 -5.49 4.14 -11.63
N SER A 79 -5.18 4.98 -10.67
CA SER A 79 -3.82 5.24 -10.21
C SER A 79 -3.74 5.17 -8.69
N SER A 80 -2.79 4.40 -8.19
CA SER A 80 -2.51 4.32 -6.77
C SER A 80 -1.02 4.50 -6.52
N THR A 81 -0.68 5.64 -5.93
CA THR A 81 0.70 5.98 -5.59
C THR A 81 0.87 6.06 -4.07
N GLY A 82 2.10 5.96 -3.59
CA GLY A 82 2.37 6.21 -2.18
C GLY A 82 3.67 5.64 -1.66
N SER A 83 4.08 6.15 -0.51
CA SER A 83 5.27 5.72 0.23
C SER A 83 4.89 5.27 1.64
N HIS A 84 5.30 4.08 2.01
CA HIS A 84 4.95 3.49 3.29
C HIS A 84 6.23 3.10 4.04
N GLN A 85 6.43 3.71 5.19
CA GLN A 85 7.61 3.49 6.02
C GLN A 85 7.22 3.01 7.41
N ALA A 86 7.90 1.97 7.88
CA ALA A 86 7.89 1.53 9.26
C ALA A 86 9.31 1.57 9.81
N THR A 87 9.53 2.29 10.90
CA THR A 87 10.84 2.44 11.54
C THR A 87 10.73 2.02 13.00
N ALA A 88 11.55 1.08 13.42
CA ALA A 88 11.70 0.71 14.81
C ALA A 88 13.14 0.97 15.26
N SER A 89 13.32 1.64 16.40
CA SER A 89 14.62 1.94 16.97
C SER A 89 14.64 1.58 18.45
N GLY A 90 15.50 0.63 18.81
CA GLY A 90 15.81 0.28 20.20
C GLY A 90 17.23 0.75 20.56
N GLU A 91 17.33 1.73 21.46
CA GLU A 91 18.63 2.28 21.89
C GLU A 91 18.84 2.06 23.38
N THR A 92 19.88 1.31 23.73
CA THR A 92 20.29 1.15 25.13
C THR A 92 21.51 1.99 25.45
N LYS A 93 21.44 2.72 26.57
CA LYS A 93 22.59 3.43 27.18
C LYS A 93 22.88 2.75 28.50
N SER A 94 23.82 1.84 28.52
CA SER A 94 24.15 1.05 29.70
C SER A 94 25.63 1.19 30.04
N GLY A 95 25.93 1.19 31.35
CA GLY A 95 27.31 1.12 31.88
C GLY A 95 27.88 -0.30 31.80
N ASN A 96 27.07 -1.32 31.95
CA ASN A 96 27.50 -2.72 32.05
C ASN A 96 26.97 -3.61 30.90
N VAL A 97 25.66 -3.80 30.82
CA VAL A 97 25.02 -4.62 29.80
C VAL A 97 23.84 -3.88 29.20
N GLY A 98 23.84 -3.70 27.90
CA GLY A 98 22.72 -3.14 27.13
C GLY A 98 22.29 -4.09 26.02
N ILE A 99 21.00 -4.41 25.94
CA ILE A 99 20.41 -5.24 24.88
C ILE A 99 19.24 -4.45 24.27
N GLY A 100 19.39 -4.04 23.04
CA GLY A 100 18.32 -3.43 22.25
C GLY A 100 17.80 -4.39 21.20
N ALA A 101 16.49 -4.36 20.96
CA ALA A 101 15.84 -5.07 19.87
C ALA A 101 14.92 -4.12 19.09
N ALA A 102 14.83 -4.29 17.78
CA ALA A 102 13.94 -3.49 16.93
C ALA A 102 13.35 -4.35 15.82
N VAL A 103 12.02 -4.28 15.67
CA VAL A 103 11.29 -4.99 14.61
C VAL A 103 10.39 -4.02 13.88
N ALA A 104 10.57 -3.87 12.58
CA ALA A 104 9.70 -3.08 11.71
C ALA A 104 9.07 -3.99 10.66
N VAL A 105 7.73 -3.94 10.55
CA VAL A 105 6.97 -4.78 9.62
C VAL A 105 5.96 -3.93 8.85
N ILE A 106 5.88 -4.13 7.56
CA ILE A 106 4.82 -3.60 6.70
C ILE A 106 4.07 -4.78 6.08
N VAL A 107 2.76 -4.81 6.27
CA VAL A 107 1.88 -5.80 5.67
C VAL A 107 0.94 -5.09 4.70
N SER A 108 0.99 -5.47 3.43
CA SER A 108 0.05 -5.03 2.40
C SER A 108 -0.72 -6.26 1.90
N ASN A 109 -2.05 -6.18 1.92
CA ASN A 109 -2.92 -7.26 1.49
C ASN A 109 -3.54 -6.92 0.12
N SER A 110 -3.22 -7.73 -0.89
CA SER A 110 -3.80 -7.67 -2.23
C SER A 110 -3.75 -9.08 -2.84
N SER A 111 -4.84 -9.53 -3.42
CA SER A 111 -4.90 -10.84 -4.06
C SER A 111 -5.58 -10.77 -5.43
N VAL A 112 -5.11 -11.61 -6.34
CA VAL A 112 -5.73 -11.87 -7.63
C VAL A 112 -5.89 -13.37 -7.76
N SER A 113 -7.10 -13.85 -7.99
CA SER A 113 -7.37 -15.25 -8.28
C SER A 113 -7.96 -15.39 -9.68
N ASP A 114 -7.40 -16.32 -10.45
CA ASP A 114 -7.92 -16.73 -11.77
C ASP A 114 -8.76 -18.00 -11.58
N GLN A 115 -10.03 -17.91 -11.92
CA GLN A 115 -10.98 -19.03 -11.86
C GLN A 115 -11.41 -19.50 -13.26
N GLY A 116 -10.54 -19.38 -14.24
CA GLY A 116 -10.81 -19.75 -15.63
C GLY A 116 -11.46 -18.61 -16.39
N ASP A 117 -12.77 -18.64 -16.55
CA ASP A 117 -13.50 -17.61 -17.32
C ASP A 117 -13.67 -16.28 -16.58
N ARG A 118 -13.24 -16.24 -15.32
CA ARG A 118 -13.37 -15.06 -14.46
C ARG A 118 -12.11 -14.82 -13.66
N VAL A 119 -11.60 -13.61 -13.77
CA VAL A 119 -10.55 -13.09 -12.86
C VAL A 119 -11.24 -12.43 -11.68
N ASP A 120 -11.05 -12.99 -10.50
CA ASP A 120 -11.50 -12.40 -9.25
C ASP A 120 -10.31 -11.65 -8.60
N VAL A 121 -10.50 -10.35 -8.39
CA VAL A 121 -9.47 -9.49 -7.81
C VAL A 121 -9.97 -9.01 -6.46
N ASP A 122 -9.44 -9.59 -5.41
CA ASP A 122 -9.75 -9.17 -4.05
C ASP A 122 -8.75 -8.09 -3.61
N ASN A 123 -9.31 -6.94 -3.18
CA ASN A 123 -8.56 -5.81 -2.68
C ASN A 123 -7.41 -5.32 -3.59
N PRO A 124 -7.66 -5.05 -4.87
CA PRO A 124 -6.62 -4.63 -5.80
C PRO A 124 -6.06 -3.25 -5.44
N VAL A 125 -4.76 -3.08 -5.54
CA VAL A 125 -4.10 -1.79 -5.34
C VAL A 125 -4.59 -0.75 -6.35
N ALA A 126 -4.69 -1.15 -7.62
CA ALA A 126 -5.32 -0.38 -8.69
C ALA A 126 -6.04 -1.33 -9.65
N LEU A 127 -7.27 -1.01 -10.02
CA LEU A 127 -8.09 -1.79 -10.95
C LEU A 127 -8.83 -0.86 -11.90
N SER A 128 -8.67 -1.09 -13.19
CA SER A 128 -9.50 -0.48 -14.25
C SER A 128 -10.22 -1.59 -15.01
N LEU A 129 -11.54 -1.50 -15.10
CA LEU A 129 -12.39 -2.54 -15.65
C LEU A 129 -13.47 -1.96 -16.54
N VAL A 130 -13.70 -2.60 -17.69
CA VAL A 130 -14.90 -2.41 -18.54
C VAL A 130 -15.61 -3.75 -18.62
N ASP A 131 -16.79 -3.85 -18.00
CA ASP A 131 -17.56 -5.08 -17.84
C ASP A 131 -18.92 -4.96 -18.55
N ARG A 132 -18.90 -4.50 -19.81
CA ARG A 132 -20.08 -4.42 -20.67
C ARG A 132 -19.71 -4.24 -22.13
N ASP A 133 -20.71 -4.45 -23.00
CA ASP A 133 -20.62 -4.08 -24.40
C ASP A 133 -20.55 -2.55 -24.55
N LEU A 134 -19.52 -2.09 -25.22
CA LEU A 134 -19.23 -0.69 -25.48
C LEU A 134 -19.14 -0.45 -26.98
N THR A 135 -19.88 0.55 -27.46
CA THR A 135 -19.71 1.08 -28.80
C THR A 135 -19.10 2.47 -28.71
N THR A 136 -17.92 2.63 -29.25
CA THR A 136 -17.22 3.93 -29.27
C THR A 136 -16.90 4.36 -30.69
N GLY A 137 -17.02 5.66 -30.97
CA GLY A 137 -16.58 6.26 -32.23
C GLY A 137 -15.09 6.63 -32.23
N GLY A 138 -14.43 6.55 -31.08
CA GLY A 138 -13.01 6.82 -30.89
C GLY A 138 -12.28 5.66 -30.21
N ASP A 139 -11.19 5.95 -29.56
CA ASP A 139 -10.33 4.98 -28.88
C ASP A 139 -10.87 4.57 -27.51
N LEU A 140 -10.66 3.30 -27.16
CA LEU A 140 -10.83 2.80 -25.80
C LEU A 140 -9.44 2.68 -25.13
N THR A 141 -9.26 3.36 -24.02
CA THR A 141 -8.05 3.27 -23.20
C THR A 141 -8.40 2.77 -21.79
N VAL A 142 -7.77 1.68 -21.37
CA VAL A 142 -7.94 1.14 -20.01
C VAL A 142 -6.56 1.03 -19.38
N THR A 143 -6.34 1.75 -18.25
CA THR A 143 -5.04 1.83 -17.60
C THR A 143 -5.18 1.65 -16.09
N ALA A 144 -4.37 0.77 -15.53
CA ALA A 144 -4.22 0.64 -14.09
C ALA A 144 -2.74 0.80 -13.70
N LEU A 145 -2.44 1.73 -12.82
CA LEU A 145 -1.10 2.02 -12.34
C LEU A 145 -1.02 1.87 -10.82
N ALA A 146 -0.06 1.09 -10.35
CA ALA A 146 0.31 1.02 -8.95
C ALA A 146 1.79 1.31 -8.79
N ASP A 147 2.14 2.45 -8.20
CA ASP A 147 3.52 2.80 -7.83
C ASP A 147 3.58 3.01 -6.32
N ARG A 148 4.01 1.98 -5.61
CA ARG A 148 4.09 1.99 -4.16
C ARG A 148 5.46 1.58 -3.68
N ARG A 149 5.96 2.33 -2.70
CA ARG A 149 7.26 2.09 -2.08
C ARG A 149 7.08 1.67 -0.63
N TYR A 150 7.72 0.57 -0.27
CA TYR A 150 7.69 0.02 1.08
C TYR A 150 9.09 0.01 1.67
N ARG A 151 9.24 0.55 2.88
CA ARG A 151 10.50 0.60 3.59
C ARG A 151 10.32 0.23 5.07
N ALA A 152 10.85 -0.90 5.48
CA ALA A 152 10.89 -1.31 6.87
C ALA A 152 12.34 -1.21 7.38
N ILE A 153 12.55 -0.50 8.48
CA ILE A 153 13.87 -0.27 9.08
C ILE A 153 13.82 -0.64 10.55
N GLY A 154 14.60 -1.64 10.95
CA GLY A 154 14.85 -1.97 12.33
C GLY A 154 16.28 -1.61 12.72
N THR A 155 16.46 -0.77 13.73
CA THR A 155 17.79 -0.39 14.26
C THR A 155 17.86 -0.73 15.73
N ALA A 156 18.75 -1.63 16.08
CA ALA A 156 19.01 -2.00 17.46
C ALA A 156 20.44 -1.66 17.82
N SER A 157 20.66 -1.14 19.03
CA SER A 157 21.98 -0.94 19.58
C SER A 157 22.18 -1.76 20.86
N ALA A 158 23.33 -2.39 20.98
CA ALA A 158 23.76 -3.04 22.20
C ALA A 158 25.11 -2.42 22.63
N LYS A 159 25.17 -1.96 23.88
CA LYS A 159 26.43 -1.51 24.49
C LYS A 159 26.72 -2.40 25.69
N GLY A 160 27.85 -3.11 25.66
CA GLY A 160 28.36 -3.89 26.77
C GLY A 160 29.49 -3.14 27.51
N ALA A 161 29.79 -3.54 28.73
CA ALA A 161 31.00 -3.10 29.39
C ALA A 161 32.21 -3.43 28.50
N LYS A 162 33.15 -2.50 28.38
CA LYS A 162 34.49 -2.88 27.93
C LYS A 162 34.97 -3.97 28.88
N ALA A 163 35.25 -5.15 28.36
CA ALA A 163 36.04 -6.08 29.15
C ALA A 163 37.34 -5.34 29.50
N ASP A 164 37.52 -5.05 30.75
CA ASP A 164 38.83 -4.56 31.23
C ASP A 164 39.82 -5.68 30.95
N ALA A 165 40.61 -5.48 29.91
CA ALA A 165 41.72 -6.35 29.55
C ALA A 165 42.93 -6.13 30.50
N ASP A 166 42.68 -5.82 31.75
CA ASP A 166 43.70 -5.63 32.78
C ASP A 166 43.52 -6.63 33.91
N GLN A 167 43.48 -7.91 33.56
CA GLN A 167 43.94 -8.93 34.53
C GLN A 167 45.46 -9.11 34.32
N LYS A 168 46.25 -8.29 34.98
CA LYS A 168 47.60 -8.67 35.35
C LYS A 168 47.49 -9.79 36.36
N GLY A 169 47.75 -11.01 35.90
CA GLY A 169 48.17 -12.12 36.75
C GLY A 169 49.65 -11.97 37.13
#